data_3bfdc26862c058616059fd8a85ca5ffc
#
_entry.id   3bfdc26862c058616059fd8a85ca5ffc
#
_cell.length_a   1.000
_cell.length_b   1.000
_cell.length_c   1.000
_cell.angle_alpha   90.00
_cell.angle_beta   90.00
_cell.angle_gamma   90.00
#
_symmetry.space_group_name_H-M   'P 1'
#
loop_
_entity.id
_entity.type
_entity.pdbx_description
1 polymer ?
#
loop_
_entity_poly.entity_id
_entity_poly.type
_entity_poly.pdbx_seq_one_letter_code
_entity_poly.pdbx_strand_id
1 'polypeptide(L)'
;YNKDQELNCGACGYPTCREKAVAVYQGKAELSMCLPHAYEQAHSMANVVMETTPNMIMIIDSDMRILEFNKKAQQIFKISKEDALNTYLFEILDTKDFEDVFLTHQSIHRRKTELPKYNLSILETIVYIEDQDAILTILQDVTEDEKNLEKEYDLKMQMVASAQEVIDKQMM
;
A
#
# COMPACT_ATOMS: atom_id res chain seq x y z
N TYR A 1 -8.35 -15.75 27.83
CA TYR A 1 -7.68 -14.88 28.83
C TYR A 1 -6.37 -15.52 29.24
N ASN A 2 -5.26 -14.87 28.95
CA ASN A 2 -3.92 -15.36 29.30
C ASN A 2 -3.35 -14.48 30.44
N LYS A 3 -2.96 -15.10 31.55
CA LYS A 3 -2.41 -14.38 32.71
C LYS A 3 -1.08 -13.66 32.39
N ASP A 4 -0.32 -14.16 31.45
CA ASP A 4 0.96 -13.58 31.06
C ASP A 4 0.81 -12.23 30.31
N GLN A 5 -0.40 -11.88 29.89
CA GLN A 5 -0.75 -10.64 29.21
C GLN A 5 -1.43 -9.59 30.13
N GLU A 6 -1.51 -9.85 31.43
CA GLU A 6 -2.09 -8.91 32.39
C GLU A 6 -1.16 -7.73 32.65
N LEU A 7 -1.47 -6.58 32.07
CA LEU A 7 -0.71 -5.33 32.28
C LEU A 7 -1.19 -4.55 33.52
N ASN A 8 -2.44 -4.77 33.97
CA ASN A 8 -3.08 -4.07 35.08
C ASN A 8 -2.89 -2.54 35.01
N CYS A 9 -2.94 -1.97 33.79
CA CYS A 9 -2.61 -0.56 33.53
C CYS A 9 -3.69 0.43 33.98
N GLY A 10 -4.90 -0.04 34.33
CA GLY A 10 -6.01 0.79 34.79
C GLY A 10 -6.66 1.69 33.72
N ALA A 11 -6.14 1.75 32.50
CA ALA A 11 -6.60 2.65 31.43
C ALA A 11 -8.07 2.44 31.01
N CYS A 12 -8.59 1.22 31.19
CA CYS A 12 -9.98 0.87 30.90
C CYS A 12 -10.96 1.19 32.06
N GLY A 13 -10.51 1.83 33.13
CA GLY A 13 -11.29 2.17 34.31
C GLY A 13 -11.45 1.05 35.36
N TYR A 14 -10.80 -0.10 35.14
CA TYR A 14 -10.75 -1.22 36.10
C TYR A 14 -9.35 -1.36 36.68
N PRO A 15 -9.22 -1.60 38.01
CA PRO A 15 -7.90 -1.66 38.65
C PRO A 15 -7.07 -2.85 38.21
N THR A 16 -7.70 -3.94 37.78
CA THR A 16 -7.02 -5.14 37.29
C THR A 16 -7.62 -5.67 35.99
N CYS A 17 -6.80 -6.31 35.15
CA CYS A 17 -7.28 -6.98 33.95
C CYS A 17 -8.29 -8.10 34.25
N ARG A 18 -8.15 -8.75 35.40
CA ARG A 18 -9.07 -9.79 35.87
C ARG A 18 -10.46 -9.23 36.16
N GLU A 19 -10.54 -8.10 36.87
CA GLU A 19 -11.83 -7.43 37.15
C GLU A 19 -12.51 -6.96 35.85
N LYS A 20 -11.73 -6.44 34.91
CA LYS A 20 -12.21 -6.12 33.57
C LYS A 20 -12.78 -7.35 32.86
N ALA A 21 -12.08 -8.48 32.88
CA ALA A 21 -12.52 -9.72 32.25
C ALA A 21 -13.84 -10.23 32.86
N VAL A 22 -14.00 -10.15 34.18
CA VAL A 22 -15.26 -10.48 34.88
C VAL A 22 -16.39 -9.54 34.46
N ALA A 23 -16.14 -8.24 34.36
CA ALA A 23 -17.12 -7.25 33.92
C ALA A 23 -17.57 -7.48 32.48
N VAL A 24 -16.64 -7.84 31.57
CA VAL A 24 -16.97 -8.22 30.18
C VAL A 24 -17.83 -9.48 30.16
N TYR A 25 -17.47 -10.52 30.92
CA TYR A 25 -18.24 -11.75 31.01
C TYR A 25 -19.67 -11.51 31.53
N GLN A 26 -19.83 -10.56 32.44
CA GLN A 26 -21.14 -10.17 33.01
C GLN A 26 -21.94 -9.20 32.10
N GLY A 27 -21.41 -8.83 30.94
CA GLY A 27 -22.02 -7.88 30.02
C GLY A 27 -22.04 -6.41 30.54
N LYS A 28 -21.22 -6.09 31.56
CA LYS A 28 -21.12 -4.74 32.17
C LYS A 28 -20.05 -3.87 31.50
N ALA A 29 -19.20 -4.46 30.67
CA ALA A 29 -18.12 -3.78 29.98
C ALA A 29 -17.85 -4.45 28.64
N GLU A 30 -17.24 -3.70 27.71
CA GLU A 30 -16.81 -4.22 26.43
C GLU A 30 -15.28 -4.43 26.40
N LEU A 31 -14.84 -5.41 25.62
CA LEU A 31 -13.42 -5.71 25.45
C LEU A 31 -12.68 -4.55 24.75
N SER A 32 -13.37 -3.87 23.83
CA SER A 32 -12.90 -2.68 23.10
C SER A 32 -12.47 -1.52 24.00
N MET A 33 -12.96 -1.46 25.24
CA MET A 33 -12.53 -0.46 26.23
C MET A 33 -11.10 -0.70 26.75
N CYS A 34 -10.50 -1.85 26.48
CA CYS A 34 -9.12 -2.12 26.84
C CYS A 34 -8.18 -1.48 25.81
N LEU A 35 -7.44 -0.43 26.17
CA LEU A 35 -6.55 0.29 25.26
C LEU A 35 -5.48 -0.60 24.61
N PRO A 36 -4.72 -1.44 25.35
CA PRO A 36 -3.79 -2.38 24.73
C PRO A 36 -4.45 -3.32 23.73
N HIS A 37 -5.61 -3.87 24.06
CA HIS A 37 -6.35 -4.76 23.16
C HIS A 37 -6.84 -4.02 21.90
N ALA A 38 -7.39 -2.82 22.05
CA ALA A 38 -7.83 -1.99 20.93
C ALA A 38 -6.65 -1.61 20.01
N TYR A 39 -5.50 -1.30 20.61
CA TYR A 39 -4.26 -1.02 19.86
C TYR A 39 -3.76 -2.26 19.08
N GLU A 40 -3.73 -3.43 19.71
CA GLU A 40 -3.35 -4.69 19.03
C GLU A 40 -4.30 -5.03 17.89
N GLN A 41 -5.61 -4.85 18.09
CA GLN A 41 -6.58 -5.08 17.01
C GLN A 41 -6.39 -4.12 15.84
N ALA A 42 -6.23 -2.83 16.10
CA ALA A 42 -6.00 -1.82 15.07
C ALA A 42 -4.70 -2.11 14.30
N HIS A 43 -3.65 -2.49 15.01
CA HIS A 43 -2.35 -2.84 14.42
C HIS A 43 -2.43 -4.12 13.59
N SER A 44 -3.16 -5.13 14.07
CA SER A 44 -3.42 -6.38 13.34
C SER A 44 -4.21 -6.13 12.06
N MET A 45 -5.25 -5.29 12.08
CA MET A 45 -6.03 -4.95 10.88
C MET A 45 -5.18 -4.15 9.87
N ALA A 46 -4.37 -3.21 10.32
CA ALA A 46 -3.45 -2.48 9.45
C ALA A 46 -2.47 -3.43 8.76
N ASN A 47 -1.92 -4.41 9.48
CA ASN A 47 -1.06 -5.43 8.92
C ASN A 47 -1.79 -6.32 7.89
N VAL A 48 -3.04 -6.72 8.17
CA VAL A 48 -3.84 -7.49 7.21
C VAL A 48 -4.03 -6.71 5.92
N VAL A 49 -4.38 -5.42 6.00
CA VAL A 49 -4.53 -4.56 4.81
C VAL A 49 -3.21 -4.46 4.05
N MET A 50 -2.11 -4.20 4.75
CA MET A 50 -0.76 -4.13 4.16
C MET A 50 -0.38 -5.41 3.41
N GLU A 51 -0.68 -6.58 3.98
CA GLU A 51 -0.28 -7.88 3.43
C GLU A 51 -1.23 -8.43 2.36
N THR A 52 -2.49 -7.97 2.31
CA THR A 52 -3.51 -8.48 1.38
C THR A 52 -3.79 -7.56 0.20
N THR A 53 -3.35 -6.30 0.24
CA THR A 53 -3.54 -5.36 -0.86
C THR A 53 -2.87 -5.84 -2.15
N PRO A 54 -3.49 -5.63 -3.32
CA PRO A 54 -2.86 -5.92 -4.61
C PRO A 54 -1.75 -4.91 -4.98
N ASN A 55 -1.62 -3.82 -4.22
CA ASN A 55 -0.65 -2.78 -4.48
C ASN A 55 0.67 -3.04 -3.73
N MET A 56 1.77 -2.60 -4.32
CA MET A 56 3.06 -2.53 -3.61
C MET A 56 3.01 -1.35 -2.65
N ILE A 57 3.30 -1.58 -1.37
CA ILE A 57 3.35 -0.55 -0.34
C ILE A 57 4.71 -0.57 0.34
N MET A 58 5.31 0.62 0.46
CA MET A 58 6.57 0.83 1.16
C MET A 58 6.47 2.08 2.02
N ILE A 59 7.19 2.09 3.15
CA ILE A 59 7.44 3.29 3.95
C ILE A 59 8.95 3.50 3.97
N ILE A 60 9.37 4.74 3.74
CA ILE A 60 10.77 5.12 3.53
C ILE A 60 11.07 6.33 4.40
N ASP A 61 12.22 6.31 5.09
CA ASP A 61 12.69 7.45 5.87
C ASP A 61 13.45 8.50 5.03
N SER A 62 13.82 9.61 5.66
CA SER A 62 14.55 10.70 5.02
C SER A 62 15.97 10.32 4.55
N ASP A 63 16.53 9.23 5.06
CA ASP A 63 17.80 8.66 4.59
C ASP A 63 17.63 7.69 3.42
N MET A 64 16.43 7.57 2.85
CA MET A 64 16.06 6.62 1.80
C MET A 64 16.15 5.15 2.24
N ARG A 65 16.03 4.87 3.54
CA ARG A 65 15.96 3.50 4.06
C ARG A 65 14.52 3.02 4.05
N ILE A 66 14.33 1.76 3.72
CA ILE A 66 13.02 1.12 3.72
C ILE A 66 12.67 0.72 5.15
N LEU A 67 11.59 1.30 5.69
CA LEU A 67 11.05 1.00 7.03
C LEU A 67 9.97 -0.08 6.99
N GLU A 68 9.18 -0.11 5.93
CA GLU A 68 8.13 -1.12 5.70
C GLU A 68 8.09 -1.54 4.24
N PHE A 69 7.79 -2.82 4.01
CA PHE A 69 7.79 -3.45 2.70
C PHE A 69 6.78 -4.59 2.67
N ASN A 70 5.65 -4.40 2.00
CA ASN A 70 4.57 -5.37 2.05
C ASN A 70 4.80 -6.59 1.15
N LYS A 71 3.95 -7.59 1.28
CA LYS A 71 4.06 -8.86 0.55
C LYS A 71 4.04 -8.69 -0.97
N LYS A 72 3.20 -7.77 -1.48
CA LYS A 72 3.13 -7.51 -2.93
C LYS A 72 4.44 -6.91 -3.47
N ALA A 73 5.05 -5.99 -2.74
CA ALA A 73 6.36 -5.44 -3.08
C ALA A 73 7.45 -6.52 -3.09
N GLN A 74 7.44 -7.42 -2.10
CA GLN A 74 8.37 -8.57 -2.05
C GLN A 74 8.26 -9.45 -3.31
N GLN A 75 7.04 -9.72 -3.77
CA GLN A 75 6.78 -10.55 -4.94
C GLN A 75 7.27 -9.90 -6.24
N ILE A 76 7.02 -8.61 -6.41
CA ILE A 76 7.35 -7.87 -7.63
C ILE A 76 8.84 -7.59 -7.70
N PHE A 77 9.43 -7.06 -6.64
CA PHE A 77 10.85 -6.71 -6.61
C PHE A 77 11.77 -7.91 -6.31
N LYS A 78 11.18 -9.07 -5.96
CA LYS A 78 11.90 -10.32 -5.66
C LYS A 78 12.93 -10.17 -4.54
N ILE A 79 12.57 -9.42 -3.53
CA ILE A 79 13.37 -9.17 -2.32
C ILE A 79 12.51 -9.55 -1.11
N SER A 80 13.06 -10.25 -0.14
CA SER A 80 12.38 -10.53 1.13
C SER A 80 12.18 -9.24 1.94
N LYS A 81 11.20 -9.21 2.83
CA LYS A 81 11.02 -8.07 3.74
C LYS A 81 12.26 -7.81 4.59
N GLU A 82 12.89 -8.86 5.08
CA GLU A 82 14.10 -8.80 5.90
C GLU A 82 15.26 -8.13 5.16
N ASP A 83 15.48 -8.53 3.91
CA ASP A 83 16.53 -7.95 3.06
C ASP A 83 16.18 -6.50 2.68
N ALA A 84 14.92 -6.22 2.35
CA ALA A 84 14.46 -4.88 2.00
C ALA A 84 14.65 -3.86 3.13
N LEU A 85 14.37 -4.24 4.38
CA LEU A 85 14.56 -3.37 5.55
C LEU A 85 16.04 -3.04 5.83
N ASN A 86 16.97 -3.80 5.26
CA ASN A 86 18.41 -3.55 5.34
C ASN A 86 18.98 -2.88 4.07
N THR A 87 18.10 -2.48 3.13
CA THR A 87 18.46 -1.95 1.82
C THR A 87 18.00 -0.51 1.68
N TYR A 88 18.71 0.27 0.87
CA TYR A 88 18.28 1.62 0.49
C TYR A 88 17.39 1.56 -0.76
N LEU A 89 16.45 2.51 -0.84
CA LEU A 89 15.50 2.57 -1.95
C LEU A 89 16.18 2.62 -3.33
N PHE A 90 17.31 3.34 -3.46
CA PHE A 90 18.04 3.49 -4.72
C PHE A 90 18.59 2.17 -5.29
N GLU A 91 18.66 1.12 -4.49
CA GLU A 91 19.04 -0.22 -4.97
C GLU A 91 17.88 -0.92 -5.70
N ILE A 92 16.66 -0.49 -5.44
CA ILE A 92 15.42 -1.09 -5.97
C ILE A 92 14.80 -0.21 -7.06
N LEU A 93 14.67 1.10 -6.81
CA LEU A 93 13.99 2.08 -7.66
C LEU A 93 14.83 3.34 -7.87
N ASP A 94 14.46 4.13 -8.90
CA ASP A 94 14.93 5.51 -9.04
C ASP A 94 14.36 6.37 -7.91
N THR A 95 15.22 7.16 -7.26
CA THR A 95 14.85 7.92 -6.05
C THR A 95 14.50 9.38 -6.31
N LYS A 96 14.61 9.86 -7.53
CA LYS A 96 14.42 11.27 -7.86
C LYS A 96 13.10 11.85 -7.35
N ASP A 97 12.01 11.18 -7.60
CA ASP A 97 10.67 11.63 -7.18
C ASP A 97 10.50 11.60 -5.67
N PHE A 98 11.14 10.65 -5.01
CA PHE A 98 11.14 10.55 -3.54
C PHE A 98 11.95 11.68 -2.91
N GLU A 99 13.12 12.00 -3.46
CA GLU A 99 13.94 13.12 -3.04
C GLU A 99 13.20 14.45 -3.20
N ASP A 100 12.51 14.64 -4.33
CA ASP A 100 11.70 15.83 -4.58
C ASP A 100 10.56 15.97 -3.57
N VAL A 101 9.89 14.86 -3.20
CA VAL A 101 8.83 14.87 -2.17
C VAL A 101 9.39 15.20 -0.79
N PHE A 102 10.55 14.67 -0.41
CA PHE A 102 11.21 15.06 0.85
C PHE A 102 11.64 16.54 0.88
N LEU A 103 12.11 17.06 -0.23
CA LEU A 103 12.55 18.47 -0.32
C LEU A 103 11.38 19.45 -0.33
N THR A 104 10.31 19.12 -1.03
CA THR A 104 9.17 20.04 -1.25
C THR A 104 8.02 19.81 -0.29
N HIS A 105 7.96 18.65 0.38
CA HIS A 105 6.82 18.15 1.16
C HIS A 105 5.51 18.07 0.34
N GLN A 106 5.61 18.07 -0.98
CA GLN A 106 4.47 17.95 -1.88
C GLN A 106 4.29 16.49 -2.30
N SER A 107 3.16 15.91 -1.92
CA SER A 107 2.81 14.53 -2.27
C SER A 107 2.49 14.40 -3.76
N ILE A 108 2.80 13.24 -4.33
CA ILE A 108 2.45 12.84 -5.69
C ILE A 108 1.27 11.89 -5.61
N HIS A 109 0.24 12.10 -6.43
CA HIS A 109 -0.95 11.27 -6.43
C HIS A 109 -1.21 10.67 -7.81
N ARG A 110 -1.25 9.33 -7.88
CA ARG A 110 -1.64 8.54 -9.05
C ARG A 110 -0.93 8.96 -10.35
N ARG A 111 0.35 9.29 -10.28
CA ARG A 111 1.14 9.61 -11.45
C ARG A 111 1.52 8.34 -12.18
N LYS A 112 1.30 8.33 -13.50
CA LYS A 112 1.75 7.22 -14.33
C LYS A 112 3.27 7.25 -14.49
N THR A 113 3.91 6.13 -14.23
CA THR A 113 5.37 5.94 -14.32
C THR A 113 5.68 4.54 -14.86
N GLU A 114 6.76 4.44 -15.61
CA GLU A 114 7.27 3.16 -16.09
C GLU A 114 8.41 2.68 -15.20
N LEU A 115 8.41 1.39 -14.90
CA LEU A 115 9.53 0.69 -14.24
C LEU A 115 10.17 -0.30 -15.22
N PRO A 116 11.08 0.15 -16.10
CA PRO A 116 11.65 -0.69 -17.17
C PRO A 116 12.37 -1.92 -16.64
N LYS A 117 13.06 -1.80 -15.50
CA LYS A 117 13.77 -2.91 -14.84
C LYS A 117 12.85 -4.09 -14.51
N TYR A 118 11.57 -3.81 -14.24
CA TYR A 118 10.56 -4.79 -13.87
C TYR A 118 9.52 -5.03 -14.98
N ASN A 119 9.63 -4.30 -16.07
CA ASN A 119 8.68 -4.34 -17.20
C ASN A 119 7.23 -4.05 -16.75
N LEU A 120 7.06 -3.01 -15.95
CA LEU A 120 5.79 -2.60 -15.35
C LEU A 120 5.43 -1.16 -15.70
N SER A 121 4.14 -0.94 -15.99
CA SER A 121 3.49 0.36 -15.94
C SER A 121 2.76 0.48 -14.62
N ILE A 122 3.01 1.55 -13.88
CA ILE A 122 2.45 1.77 -12.54
C ILE A 122 1.74 3.11 -12.42
N LEU A 123 0.77 3.18 -11.52
CA LEU A 123 0.30 4.43 -10.94
C LEU A 123 0.97 4.61 -9.57
N GLU A 124 1.80 5.63 -9.50
CA GLU A 124 2.61 5.95 -8.34
C GLU A 124 1.93 6.99 -7.46
N THR A 125 1.83 6.70 -6.18
CA THR A 125 1.39 7.65 -5.15
C THR A 125 2.48 7.71 -4.07
N ILE A 126 2.99 8.91 -3.82
CA ILE A 126 4.03 9.19 -2.81
C ILE A 126 3.49 10.25 -1.87
N VAL A 127 3.26 9.90 -0.62
CA VAL A 127 2.67 10.78 0.40
C VAL A 127 3.69 11.06 1.50
N TYR A 128 4.00 12.34 1.72
CA TYR A 128 4.85 12.77 2.82
C TYR A 128 4.08 12.72 4.16
N ILE A 129 4.68 12.10 5.16
CA ILE A 129 4.14 11.94 6.51
C ILE A 129 4.94 12.85 7.45
N GLU A 130 4.37 14.02 7.74
CA GLU A 130 5.05 15.11 8.46
C GLU A 130 5.51 14.70 9.87
N ASP A 131 4.64 14.02 10.62
CA ASP A 131 4.92 13.60 12.01
C ASP A 131 6.07 12.59 12.15
N GLN A 132 6.41 11.88 11.10
CA GLN A 132 7.40 10.80 11.10
C GLN A 132 8.62 11.10 10.23
N ASP A 133 8.61 12.23 9.51
CA ASP A 133 9.60 12.54 8.46
C ASP A 133 9.86 11.34 7.54
N ALA A 134 8.77 10.77 7.04
CA ALA A 134 8.77 9.56 6.24
C ALA A 134 7.85 9.71 5.03
N ILE A 135 8.00 8.82 4.07
CA ILE A 135 7.15 8.73 2.89
C ILE A 135 6.40 7.41 2.89
N LEU A 136 5.09 7.46 2.69
CA LEU A 136 4.27 6.31 2.29
C LEU A 136 4.23 6.25 0.76
N THR A 137 4.65 5.14 0.20
CA THR A 137 4.62 4.88 -1.24
C THR A 137 3.64 3.76 -1.57
N ILE A 138 2.75 4.02 -2.52
CA ILE A 138 1.81 3.04 -3.06
C ILE A 138 2.02 2.97 -4.57
N LEU A 139 2.40 1.80 -5.07
CA LEU A 139 2.60 1.54 -6.49
C LEU A 139 1.55 0.53 -6.96
N GLN A 140 0.64 0.97 -7.81
CA GLN A 140 -0.38 0.13 -8.41
C GLN A 140 0.10 -0.35 -9.79
N ASP A 141 0.20 -1.65 -9.98
CA ASP A 141 0.49 -2.25 -11.29
C ASP A 141 -0.73 -2.10 -12.21
N VAL A 142 -0.56 -1.41 -13.33
CA VAL A 142 -1.58 -1.19 -14.35
C VAL A 142 -1.18 -1.75 -15.73
N THR A 143 -0.15 -2.57 -15.76
CA THR A 143 0.44 -3.12 -17.00
C THR A 143 -0.60 -3.88 -17.84
N GLU A 144 -1.38 -4.75 -17.22
CA GLU A 144 -2.44 -5.52 -17.91
C GLU A 144 -3.58 -4.63 -18.37
N ASP A 145 -4.00 -3.66 -17.56
CA ASP A 145 -5.08 -2.72 -17.88
C ASP A 145 -4.69 -1.89 -19.10
N GLU A 146 -3.46 -1.42 -19.19
CA GLU A 146 -2.96 -0.67 -20.36
C GLU A 146 -2.92 -1.51 -21.62
N LYS A 147 -2.38 -2.74 -21.54
CA LYS A 147 -2.37 -3.66 -22.69
C LYS A 147 -3.78 -3.94 -23.21
N ASN A 148 -4.76 -4.07 -22.31
CA ASN A 148 -6.15 -4.29 -22.68
C ASN A 148 -6.76 -3.05 -23.34
N LEU A 149 -6.48 -1.83 -22.84
CA LEU A 149 -6.89 -0.58 -23.45
C LEU A 149 -6.29 -0.38 -24.85
N GLU A 150 -5.01 -0.66 -25.04
CA GLU A 150 -4.36 -0.62 -26.35
C GLU A 150 -4.99 -1.59 -27.33
N LYS A 151 -5.25 -2.83 -26.92
CA LYS A 151 -5.92 -3.83 -27.76
C LYS A 151 -7.34 -3.39 -28.16
N GLU A 152 -8.09 -2.84 -27.20
CA GLU A 152 -9.42 -2.33 -27.46
C GLU A 152 -9.40 -1.14 -28.43
N TYR A 153 -8.47 -0.21 -28.26
CA TYR A 153 -8.26 0.92 -29.15
C TYR A 153 -7.90 0.45 -30.57
N ASP A 154 -6.92 -0.45 -30.72
CA ASP A 154 -6.51 -1.01 -32.01
C ASP A 154 -7.67 -1.71 -32.71
N LEU A 155 -8.48 -2.48 -31.97
CA LEU A 155 -9.66 -3.14 -32.51
C LEU A 155 -10.70 -2.12 -33.02
N LYS A 156 -10.96 -1.06 -32.28
CA LYS A 156 -11.85 0.03 -32.68
C LYS A 156 -11.33 0.73 -33.93
N MET A 157 -10.04 1.01 -34.02
CA MET A 157 -9.43 1.62 -35.20
C MET A 157 -9.50 0.72 -36.43
N GLN A 158 -9.30 -0.58 -36.28
CA GLN A 158 -9.49 -1.54 -37.38
C GLN A 158 -10.94 -1.59 -37.87
N MET A 159 -11.92 -1.54 -36.96
CA MET A 159 -13.34 -1.50 -37.29
C MET A 159 -13.69 -0.22 -38.06
N VAL A 160 -13.16 0.93 -37.67
CA VAL A 160 -13.35 2.20 -38.36
C VAL A 160 -12.75 2.16 -39.78
N ALA A 161 -11.52 1.65 -39.92
CA ALA A 161 -10.83 1.51 -41.21
C ALA A 161 -11.61 0.58 -42.16
N SER A 162 -12.11 -0.54 -41.65
CA SER A 162 -12.91 -1.50 -42.43
C SER A 162 -14.25 -0.90 -42.89
N ALA A 163 -14.91 -0.14 -42.01
CA ALA A 163 -16.15 0.56 -42.35
C ALA A 163 -15.92 1.61 -43.43
N GLN A 164 -14.82 2.38 -43.37
CA GLN A 164 -14.45 3.37 -44.36
C GLN A 164 -14.19 2.71 -45.73
N GLU A 165 -13.48 1.59 -45.77
CA GLU A 165 -13.20 0.84 -46.99
C GLU A 165 -14.48 0.33 -47.65
N VAL A 166 -15.47 -0.12 -46.87
CA VAL A 166 -16.78 -0.53 -47.41
C VAL A 166 -17.53 0.65 -48.00
N ILE A 167 -17.53 1.79 -47.33
CA ILE A 167 -18.17 3.05 -47.83
C ILE A 167 -17.54 3.49 -49.15
N ASP A 168 -16.22 3.53 -49.23
CA ASP A 168 -15.47 3.93 -50.41
C ASP A 168 -15.75 2.99 -51.62
N LYS A 169 -15.89 1.70 -51.37
CA LYS A 169 -16.27 0.73 -52.43
C LYS A 169 -17.71 0.88 -52.89
N GLN A 170 -18.64 1.36 -52.06
CA GLN A 170 -20.02 1.59 -52.46
C GLN A 170 -20.24 2.92 -53.21
N MET A 171 -19.31 3.85 -53.09
CA MET A 171 -19.35 5.16 -53.77
C MET A 171 -18.71 5.14 -55.17
N MET A 172 -18.08 4.06 -55.56
CA MET A 172 -17.57 3.80 -56.90
C MET A 172 -18.58 3.01 -57.73
#